data_bdf79723aa13439ca91b72df4f9dfd1b
#
_entry.id   bdf79723aa13439ca91b72df4f9dfd1b
#
_cell.length_a   1.000
_cell.length_b   1.000
_cell.length_c   1.000
_cell.angle_alpha   90.00
_cell.angle_beta   90.00
_cell.angle_gamma   90.00
#
_symmetry.space_group_name_H-M   'P 1'
#
loop_
_entity.id
_entity.type
_entity.pdbx_description
1 polymer ?
#
loop_
_entity_poly.entity_id
_entity_poly.type
_entity_poly.pdbx_seq_one_letter_code
_entity_poly.pdbx_strand_id
1 'polypeptide(L)'
;MRSQPSGFVSSTVLQLLVLGAGLSWLQTSARAQADVAKKKGTVERVKVHGKSLEANLEGDSPDRDVFVYLPPSYATDTNRRYPVVYFLHGYSVHAERYWNLMTVPATADKQMDAGTVREFILVHPDAYTIYSGSMYSNSPTTGDWEAYITHDLVDYVDSHYRTIAGRDSRGLAGHSMGGYGTLRIGMKHPEVYSAIYAMSSCCLMNNPAAARPAPSRQPAATAEGSAGGRRGASGPGFANVLSAEAAAWSPNPKNPPKFFDLPTENGVVRPEIVAKWIANSPLAMVDQYVPNLNQYHSIMMDVGLEDGLAASNKEMDRSLTRLGVMHTFETYEGDHTNRVKERFETRVLPFFSESLKFQAEQAELH
;
A
#
# COMPACT_ATOMS: atom_id res chain seq x y z
N MET A 1 -16.83 -69.68 75.95
CA MET A 1 -17.53 -68.73 76.83
C MET A 1 -16.83 -67.38 76.78
N ARG A 2 -17.61 -66.34 76.54
CA ARG A 2 -17.31 -64.88 76.61
C ARG A 2 -16.42 -64.38 75.48
N SER A 3 -16.91 -63.71 74.51
CA SER A 3 -17.65 -62.44 74.30
C SER A 3 -16.71 -61.29 74.00
N GLN A 4 -16.93 -60.74 72.86
CA GLN A 4 -16.52 -59.51 72.17
C GLN A 4 -16.42 -58.24 73.05
N PRO A 5 -15.81 -57.09 72.54
CA PRO A 5 -16.51 -56.41 71.50
C PRO A 5 -15.64 -55.68 70.48
N SER A 6 -16.30 -55.39 69.38
CA SER A 6 -16.02 -54.54 68.24
C SER A 6 -15.71 -53.04 68.53
N GLY A 7 -14.79 -52.44 67.75
CA GLY A 7 -14.62 -51.02 67.73
C GLY A 7 -14.58 -50.55 66.29
N PHE A 8 -15.66 -49.97 65.80
CA PHE A 8 -15.78 -49.18 64.56
C PHE A 8 -14.98 -47.90 64.73
N VAL A 9 -14.02 -47.65 63.85
CA VAL A 9 -13.42 -46.30 63.67
C VAL A 9 -13.82 -45.78 62.27
N SER A 10 -14.52 -44.69 62.35
CA SER A 10 -15.25 -44.01 61.30
C SER A 10 -14.37 -43.55 60.14
N SER A 11 -14.77 -43.91 58.93
CA SER A 11 -14.17 -43.54 57.59
C SER A 11 -14.42 -42.09 57.11
N THR A 12 -14.65 -41.17 58.06
CA THR A 12 -15.16 -39.82 57.67
C THR A 12 -14.08 -38.70 57.57
N VAL A 13 -12.80 -38.96 57.88
CA VAL A 13 -11.75 -37.97 57.92
C VAL A 13 -10.93 -37.94 56.62
N LEU A 14 -11.00 -38.99 55.79
CA LEU A 14 -10.16 -39.08 54.57
C LEU A 14 -10.79 -38.47 53.33
N GLN A 15 -12.08 -38.11 53.35
CA GLN A 15 -12.76 -37.52 52.17
C GLN A 15 -12.68 -35.96 52.06
N LEU A 16 -12.32 -35.26 53.14
CA LEU A 16 -12.23 -33.80 53.16
C LEU A 16 -10.87 -33.23 52.70
N LEU A 17 -9.80 -34.02 52.65
CA LEU A 17 -8.48 -33.60 52.22
C LEU A 17 -8.26 -33.73 50.69
N VAL A 18 -9.04 -34.56 50.01
CA VAL A 18 -8.92 -34.71 48.52
C VAL A 18 -9.71 -33.66 47.78
N LEU A 19 -10.75 -33.06 48.33
CA LEU A 19 -11.54 -31.99 47.73
C LEU A 19 -10.87 -30.63 47.85
N GLY A 20 -9.98 -30.40 48.82
CA GLY A 20 -9.24 -29.14 48.97
C GLY A 20 -8.08 -28.98 47.99
N ALA A 21 -7.43 -30.08 47.58
CA ALA A 21 -6.32 -30.06 46.65
C ALA A 21 -6.78 -29.90 45.18
N GLY A 22 -7.97 -30.44 44.84
CA GLY A 22 -8.54 -30.34 43.49
C GLY A 22 -9.02 -28.92 43.12
N LEU A 23 -9.55 -28.16 44.08
CA LEU A 23 -9.99 -26.79 43.86
C LEU A 23 -8.83 -25.79 43.71
N SER A 24 -7.70 -26.04 44.37
CA SER A 24 -6.50 -25.18 44.26
C SER A 24 -5.80 -25.34 42.90
N TRP A 25 -5.87 -26.52 42.29
CA TRP A 25 -5.29 -26.75 40.94
C TRP A 25 -6.17 -26.21 39.81
N LEU A 26 -7.47 -26.18 39.97
CA LEU A 26 -8.39 -25.60 38.99
C LEU A 26 -8.33 -24.05 39.00
N GLN A 27 -8.07 -23.44 40.15
CA GLN A 27 -7.93 -21.99 40.26
C GLN A 27 -6.58 -21.48 39.73
N THR A 28 -5.49 -22.25 39.80
CA THR A 28 -4.20 -21.92 39.23
C THR A 28 -4.21 -22.07 37.70
N SER A 29 -4.91 -23.06 37.16
CA SER A 29 -5.06 -23.21 35.70
C SER A 29 -5.92 -22.13 35.04
N ALA A 30 -6.96 -21.65 35.76
CA ALA A 30 -7.79 -20.54 35.24
C ALA A 30 -7.10 -19.18 35.34
N ARG A 31 -6.13 -19.01 36.25
CA ARG A 31 -5.37 -17.74 36.36
C ARG A 31 -4.21 -17.64 35.38
N ALA A 32 -3.71 -18.76 34.86
CA ALA A 32 -2.65 -18.76 33.84
C ALA A 32 -3.17 -18.51 32.42
N GLN A 33 -4.49 -18.45 32.22
CA GLN A 33 -5.13 -18.19 30.93
C GLN A 33 -5.72 -16.77 30.82
N ALA A 34 -5.57 -15.95 31.87
CA ALA A 34 -5.95 -14.54 31.85
C ALA A 34 -4.70 -13.67 31.63
N ASP A 35 -4.75 -12.85 30.62
CA ASP A 35 -3.83 -11.75 30.31
C ASP A 35 -2.51 -12.07 29.61
N VAL A 36 -2.58 -12.65 28.42
CA VAL A 36 -1.72 -12.15 27.35
C VAL A 36 -2.45 -10.94 26.75
N ALA A 37 -2.28 -9.79 27.36
CA ALA A 37 -2.76 -8.54 26.77
C ALA A 37 -2.23 -8.47 25.34
N LYS A 38 -3.14 -8.47 24.34
CA LYS A 38 -2.76 -8.39 22.93
C LYS A 38 -1.88 -7.17 22.75
N LYS A 39 -0.63 -7.40 22.37
CA LYS A 39 0.31 -6.31 22.10
C LYS A 39 -0.21 -5.54 20.88
N LYS A 40 -0.36 -4.24 21.02
CA LYS A 40 -0.82 -3.35 19.95
C LYS A 40 0.31 -2.46 19.49
N GLY A 41 0.37 -2.22 18.21
CA GLY A 41 1.23 -1.20 17.64
C GLY A 41 0.76 0.22 18.01
N THR A 42 1.59 1.19 17.71
CA THR A 42 1.29 2.61 17.91
C THR A 42 1.20 3.33 16.58
N VAL A 43 0.45 4.43 16.55
CA VAL A 43 0.26 5.24 15.35
C VAL A 43 0.76 6.64 15.62
N GLU A 44 1.56 7.14 14.69
CA GLU A 44 1.98 8.53 14.65
C GLU A 44 1.48 9.20 13.38
N ARG A 45 1.09 10.47 13.47
CA ARG A 45 0.85 11.35 12.33
C ARG A 45 1.88 12.46 12.42
N VAL A 46 2.80 12.47 11.46
CA VAL A 46 3.91 13.42 11.43
C VAL A 46 3.84 14.28 10.18
N LYS A 47 4.48 15.44 10.21
CA LYS A 47 4.72 16.24 9.01
C LYS A 47 6.15 16.02 8.55
N VAL A 48 6.28 15.59 7.30
CA VAL A 48 7.57 15.41 6.66
C VAL A 48 7.76 16.51 5.61
N HIS A 49 8.80 17.31 5.80
CA HIS A 49 9.19 18.33 4.84
C HIS A 49 9.85 17.67 3.63
N GLY A 50 9.27 17.88 2.45
CA GLY A 50 9.82 17.42 1.18
C GLY A 50 10.62 18.53 0.51
N LYS A 51 11.94 18.50 0.60
CA LYS A 51 12.81 19.42 -0.13
C LYS A 51 12.56 19.34 -1.63
N SER A 52 12.28 18.14 -2.14
CA SER A 52 11.92 17.89 -3.54
C SER A 52 10.59 18.51 -3.95
N LEU A 53 9.75 18.90 -3.00
CA LEU A 53 8.46 19.54 -3.27
C LEU A 53 8.49 21.05 -3.15
N GLU A 54 9.63 21.65 -2.76
CA GLU A 54 9.77 23.10 -2.68
C GLU A 54 9.63 23.73 -4.06
N ALA A 55 9.16 24.97 -4.09
CA ALA A 55 9.04 25.79 -5.29
C ALA A 55 8.18 25.18 -6.41
N ASN A 56 7.27 24.23 -6.10
CA ASN A 56 6.30 23.79 -7.08
C ASN A 56 5.40 24.95 -7.53
N LEU A 57 5.04 24.98 -8.81
CA LEU A 57 4.35 26.12 -9.39
C LEU A 57 2.87 26.20 -9.03
N GLU A 58 2.27 25.10 -8.58
CA GLU A 58 0.88 25.07 -8.10
C GLU A 58 0.72 25.59 -6.66
N GLY A 59 1.84 25.77 -5.92
CA GLY A 59 1.86 26.36 -4.58
C GLY A 59 1.41 25.42 -3.46
N ASP A 60 1.44 24.11 -3.69
CA ASP A 60 1.17 23.12 -2.64
C ASP A 60 2.30 23.15 -1.59
N SER A 61 1.90 22.92 -0.32
CA SER A 61 2.86 22.86 0.78
C SER A 61 3.87 21.72 0.60
N PRO A 62 5.17 21.94 0.80
CA PRO A 62 6.16 20.87 0.86
C PRO A 62 6.05 20.04 2.14
N ASP A 63 5.34 20.53 3.18
CA ASP A 63 5.13 19.80 4.43
C ASP A 63 3.94 18.85 4.30
N ARG A 64 4.24 17.55 4.18
CA ARG A 64 3.22 16.52 3.92
C ARG A 64 2.88 15.73 5.18
N ASP A 65 1.59 15.47 5.39
CA ASP A 65 1.16 14.54 6.43
C ASP A 65 1.58 13.11 6.07
N VAL A 66 2.12 12.41 7.05
CA VAL A 66 2.53 11.00 6.92
C VAL A 66 1.99 10.22 8.12
N PHE A 67 1.30 9.13 7.87
CA PHE A 67 0.87 8.19 8.90
C PHE A 67 1.91 7.09 9.04
N VAL A 68 2.36 6.84 10.26
CA VAL A 68 3.33 5.81 10.58
C VAL A 68 2.72 4.86 11.61
N TYR A 69 2.67 3.57 11.26
CA TYR A 69 2.35 2.50 12.19
C TYR A 69 3.64 1.84 12.66
N LEU A 70 3.83 1.78 13.97
CA LEU A 70 4.94 1.12 14.64
C LEU A 70 4.45 -0.19 15.23
N PRO A 71 5.10 -1.32 14.94
CA PRO A 71 4.61 -2.65 15.32
C PRO A 71 4.61 -2.89 16.84
N PRO A 72 3.90 -3.93 17.33
CA PRO A 72 3.68 -4.16 18.76
C PRO A 72 4.95 -4.23 19.61
N SER A 73 6.05 -4.81 19.09
CA SER A 73 7.30 -4.89 19.85
C SER A 73 8.11 -3.59 19.83
N TYR A 74 7.73 -2.59 19.01
CA TYR A 74 8.52 -1.36 18.85
C TYR A 74 8.72 -0.62 20.18
N ALA A 75 7.71 -0.55 21.04
CA ALA A 75 7.83 0.12 22.35
C ALA A 75 8.63 -0.68 23.40
N THR A 76 8.70 -2.00 23.27
CA THR A 76 9.28 -2.90 24.29
C THR A 76 10.67 -3.41 23.93
N ASP A 77 10.96 -3.65 22.64
CA ASP A 77 12.26 -4.10 22.16
C ASP A 77 13.02 -2.92 21.53
N THR A 78 13.73 -2.17 22.35
CA THR A 78 14.43 -0.94 21.95
C THR A 78 15.67 -1.21 21.08
N ASN A 79 16.18 -2.43 21.04
CA ASN A 79 17.33 -2.82 20.23
C ASN A 79 16.96 -3.33 18.84
N ARG A 80 15.69 -3.68 18.64
CA ARG A 80 15.20 -4.22 17.37
C ARG A 80 15.03 -3.13 16.33
N ARG A 81 15.44 -3.46 15.11
CA ARG A 81 15.18 -2.67 13.90
C ARG A 81 14.22 -3.39 12.98
N TYR A 82 13.44 -2.63 12.22
CA TYR A 82 12.30 -3.13 11.46
C TYR A 82 12.44 -2.81 9.99
N PRO A 83 12.00 -3.72 9.09
CA PRO A 83 11.75 -3.37 7.70
C PRO A 83 10.67 -2.30 7.60
N VAL A 84 10.60 -1.62 6.45
CA VAL A 84 9.62 -0.55 6.21
C VAL A 84 8.85 -0.83 4.93
N VAL A 85 7.53 -0.69 4.98
CA VAL A 85 6.65 -0.74 3.81
C VAL A 85 5.98 0.62 3.64
N TYR A 86 6.19 1.23 2.49
CA TYR A 86 5.55 2.46 2.07
C TYR A 86 4.31 2.12 1.25
N PHE A 87 3.16 2.73 1.57
CA PHE A 87 1.91 2.50 0.86
C PHE A 87 1.36 3.80 0.26
N LEU A 88 1.22 3.83 -1.06
CA LEU A 88 0.78 4.97 -1.84
C LEU A 88 -0.74 4.93 -2.06
N HIS A 89 -1.43 6.02 -1.72
CA HIS A 89 -2.88 6.11 -1.85
C HIS A 89 -3.35 6.40 -3.29
N GLY A 90 -4.63 6.19 -3.56
CA GLY A 90 -5.26 6.46 -4.84
C GLY A 90 -5.58 7.94 -5.08
N TYR A 91 -6.03 8.25 -6.30
CA TYR A 91 -6.44 9.58 -6.72
C TYR A 91 -7.68 10.09 -5.96
N SER A 92 -7.82 11.41 -5.83
CA SER A 92 -8.94 12.16 -5.27
C SER A 92 -9.22 11.99 -3.77
N VAL A 93 -8.29 11.40 -3.03
CA VAL A 93 -8.41 11.19 -1.58
C VAL A 93 -7.07 11.41 -0.89
N HIS A 94 -7.11 11.79 0.39
CA HIS A 94 -5.94 11.87 1.25
C HIS A 94 -5.51 10.49 1.76
N ALA A 95 -4.26 10.36 2.21
CA ALA A 95 -3.72 9.14 2.82
C ALA A 95 -4.60 8.63 3.97
N GLU A 96 -5.18 9.53 4.78
CA GLU A 96 -6.08 9.20 5.88
C GLU A 96 -7.29 8.36 5.44
N ARG A 97 -7.81 8.61 4.23
CA ARG A 97 -8.94 7.83 3.70
C ARG A 97 -8.58 6.36 3.51
N TYR A 98 -7.39 6.09 2.95
CA TYR A 98 -6.90 4.71 2.79
C TYR A 98 -6.53 4.08 4.13
N TRP A 99 -5.89 4.85 5.01
CA TRP A 99 -5.56 4.42 6.37
C TRP A 99 -6.79 3.91 7.11
N ASN A 100 -7.89 4.66 7.04
CA ASN A 100 -9.17 4.30 7.66
C ASN A 100 -9.89 3.17 6.92
N LEU A 101 -9.89 3.17 5.58
CA LEU A 101 -10.50 2.13 4.75
C LEU A 101 -9.90 0.76 5.04
N MET A 102 -8.57 0.67 5.10
CA MET A 102 -7.84 -0.56 5.40
C MET A 102 -7.80 -0.87 6.90
N THR A 103 -8.28 0.06 7.76
CA THR A 103 -8.15 -0.05 9.23
C THR A 103 -6.75 -0.49 9.64
N VAL A 104 -5.72 0.22 9.10
CA VAL A 104 -4.31 -0.19 9.10
C VAL A 104 -3.84 -0.70 10.46
N PRO A 105 -4.01 0.03 11.60
CA PRO A 105 -3.51 -0.45 12.88
C PRO A 105 -4.14 -1.78 13.31
N ALA A 106 -5.48 -1.85 13.26
CA ALA A 106 -6.19 -3.05 13.70
C ALA A 106 -5.91 -4.28 12.82
N THR A 107 -5.72 -4.04 11.51
CA THR A 107 -5.40 -5.10 10.55
C THR A 107 -3.96 -5.59 10.76
N ALA A 108 -3.00 -4.69 10.92
CA ALA A 108 -1.60 -5.02 11.18
C ALA A 108 -1.44 -5.73 12.54
N ASP A 109 -2.04 -5.19 13.62
CA ASP A 109 -2.03 -5.82 14.94
C ASP A 109 -2.56 -7.24 14.89
N LYS A 110 -3.71 -7.46 14.23
CA LYS A 110 -4.33 -8.78 14.09
C LYS A 110 -3.41 -9.80 13.41
N GLN A 111 -2.76 -9.41 12.32
CA GLN A 111 -1.90 -10.30 11.55
C GLN A 111 -0.56 -10.58 12.26
N MET A 112 0.01 -9.56 12.90
CA MET A 112 1.27 -9.69 13.65
C MET A 112 1.07 -10.48 14.96
N ASP A 113 -0.02 -10.23 15.69
CA ASP A 113 -0.38 -10.98 16.92
C ASP A 113 -0.65 -12.46 16.63
N ALA A 114 -1.25 -12.76 15.46
CA ALA A 114 -1.47 -14.13 15.01
C ALA A 114 -0.18 -14.82 14.50
N GLY A 115 0.93 -14.11 14.37
CA GLY A 115 2.18 -14.64 13.81
C GLY A 115 2.13 -14.94 12.30
N THR A 116 1.06 -14.53 11.62
CA THR A 116 0.90 -14.72 10.15
C THR A 116 1.70 -13.70 9.35
N VAL A 117 2.05 -12.58 9.95
CA VAL A 117 2.87 -11.52 9.39
C VAL A 117 3.94 -11.12 10.39
N ARG A 118 5.18 -11.02 9.92
CA ARG A 118 6.31 -10.52 10.72
C ARG A 118 6.17 -9.01 10.93
N GLU A 119 6.76 -8.49 12.00
CA GLU A 119 6.64 -7.08 12.36
C GLU A 119 7.49 -6.17 11.49
N PHE A 120 6.86 -5.17 10.86
CA PHE A 120 7.49 -4.10 10.10
C PHE A 120 6.75 -2.77 10.31
N ILE A 121 7.40 -1.67 9.99
CA ILE A 121 6.83 -0.31 10.02
C ILE A 121 6.01 -0.10 8.74
N LEU A 122 4.81 0.52 8.86
CA LEU A 122 4.01 0.95 7.72
C LEU A 122 4.02 2.47 7.64
N VAL A 123 4.26 3.01 6.44
CA VAL A 123 4.37 4.44 6.18
C VAL A 123 3.40 4.83 5.05
N HIS A 124 2.48 5.76 5.32
CA HIS A 124 1.49 6.23 4.36
C HIS A 124 1.64 7.75 4.15
N PRO A 125 2.37 8.21 3.13
CA PRO A 125 2.48 9.61 2.79
C PRO A 125 1.22 10.14 2.11
N ASP A 126 0.86 11.40 2.39
CA ASP A 126 -0.20 12.11 1.69
C ASP A 126 0.36 12.82 0.46
N ALA A 127 -0.09 12.39 -0.71
CA ALA A 127 0.29 12.92 -2.03
C ALA A 127 -0.89 13.63 -2.73
N TYR A 128 -1.83 14.15 -1.96
CA TYR A 128 -2.93 14.96 -2.47
C TYR A 128 -2.44 16.38 -2.82
N THR A 129 -2.76 16.85 -4.03
CA THR A 129 -2.40 18.18 -4.56
C THR A 129 -3.67 19.01 -4.83
N ILE A 130 -3.53 20.26 -5.25
CA ILE A 130 -4.68 21.09 -5.68
C ILE A 130 -5.46 20.42 -6.83
N TYR A 131 -4.85 19.54 -7.60
CA TYR A 131 -5.50 18.73 -8.63
C TYR A 131 -5.91 17.35 -8.13
N SER A 132 -5.93 17.14 -6.81
CA SER A 132 -6.41 15.92 -6.13
C SER A 132 -5.49 14.69 -6.27
N GLY A 133 -4.26 14.87 -6.75
CA GLY A 133 -3.27 13.80 -6.83
C GLY A 133 -2.02 14.18 -7.61
N SER A 134 -0.88 13.71 -7.16
CA SER A 134 0.46 14.04 -7.67
C SER A 134 0.92 13.16 -8.83
N MET A 135 0.21 12.09 -9.13
CA MET A 135 0.64 10.99 -10.01
C MET A 135 2.04 10.43 -9.64
N TYR A 136 2.53 10.68 -8.44
CA TYR A 136 3.85 10.24 -7.95
C TYR A 136 4.98 10.45 -8.98
N SER A 137 4.92 11.57 -9.71
CA SER A 137 5.84 11.91 -10.80
C SER A 137 6.53 13.22 -10.52
N ASN A 138 7.79 13.35 -10.96
CA ASN A 138 8.52 14.60 -10.87
C ASN A 138 7.98 15.62 -11.89
N SER A 139 7.67 16.81 -11.41
CA SER A 139 7.14 17.89 -12.23
C SER A 139 7.41 19.26 -11.59
N PRO A 140 7.86 20.26 -12.34
CA PRO A 140 7.96 21.63 -11.83
C PRO A 140 6.59 22.22 -11.44
N THR A 141 5.50 21.67 -11.96
CA THR A 141 4.15 22.13 -11.59
C THR A 141 3.74 21.60 -10.23
N THR A 142 3.85 20.29 -9.99
CA THR A 142 3.35 19.63 -8.77
C THR A 142 4.44 19.37 -7.72
N GLY A 143 5.72 19.56 -8.04
CA GLY A 143 6.87 19.14 -7.24
C GLY A 143 7.42 17.79 -7.68
N ASP A 144 8.61 17.45 -7.20
CA ASP A 144 9.30 16.21 -7.56
C ASP A 144 8.88 15.07 -6.64
N TRP A 145 7.63 14.59 -6.82
CA TRP A 145 7.01 13.56 -5.97
C TRP A 145 7.71 12.19 -6.02
N GLU A 146 8.31 11.84 -7.14
CA GLU A 146 9.13 10.63 -7.24
C GLU A 146 10.34 10.75 -6.31
N ALA A 147 11.03 11.90 -6.33
CA ALA A 147 12.16 12.17 -5.44
C ALA A 147 11.71 12.26 -3.96
N TYR A 148 10.53 12.84 -3.69
CA TYR A 148 9.98 12.86 -2.33
C TYR A 148 9.79 11.44 -1.77
N ILE A 149 9.20 10.52 -2.54
CA ILE A 149 8.95 9.15 -2.10
C ILE A 149 10.24 8.33 -1.98
N THR A 150 11.24 8.59 -2.83
CA THR A 150 12.46 7.76 -2.90
C THR A 150 13.62 8.29 -2.05
N HIS A 151 13.62 9.58 -1.70
CA HIS A 151 14.68 10.23 -0.96
C HIS A 151 14.17 10.93 0.31
N ASP A 152 13.43 12.05 0.19
CA ASP A 152 13.08 12.86 1.37
C ASP A 152 12.34 12.06 2.44
N LEU A 153 11.34 11.26 2.03
CA LEU A 153 10.55 10.43 2.94
C LEU A 153 11.38 9.27 3.51
N VAL A 154 12.20 8.62 2.69
CA VAL A 154 13.06 7.51 3.12
C VAL A 154 14.08 7.99 4.14
N ASP A 155 14.76 9.10 3.87
CA ASP A 155 15.75 9.70 4.77
C ASP A 155 15.13 10.13 6.10
N TYR A 156 13.93 10.73 6.04
CA TYR A 156 13.20 11.08 7.25
C TYR A 156 12.89 9.83 8.09
N VAL A 157 12.31 8.81 7.48
CA VAL A 157 11.90 7.58 8.18
C VAL A 157 13.12 6.85 8.76
N ASP A 158 14.20 6.72 8.01
CA ASP A 158 15.41 6.04 8.49
C ASP A 158 16.13 6.81 9.62
N SER A 159 16.01 8.16 9.64
CA SER A 159 16.64 8.98 10.70
C SER A 159 15.78 9.09 11.97
N HIS A 160 14.45 8.92 11.89
CA HIS A 160 13.56 9.10 13.03
C HIS A 160 13.05 7.78 13.64
N TYR A 161 13.14 6.68 12.92
CA TYR A 161 12.65 5.38 13.36
C TYR A 161 13.72 4.30 13.33
N ARG A 162 13.55 3.27 14.13
CA ARG A 162 14.46 2.11 14.16
C ARG A 162 14.23 1.20 12.95
N THR A 163 14.65 1.66 11.79
CA THR A 163 14.56 0.93 10.53
C THR A 163 15.80 0.08 10.28
N ILE A 164 15.66 -0.96 9.47
CA ILE A 164 16.77 -1.61 8.80
C ILE A 164 17.02 -0.80 7.52
N ALA A 165 17.92 0.20 7.61
CA ALA A 165 18.21 1.15 6.55
C ALA A 165 18.91 0.49 5.36
N GLY A 166 18.16 -0.11 4.44
CA GLY A 166 18.67 -0.76 3.23
C GLY A 166 17.56 -1.24 2.32
N ARG A 167 17.81 -1.27 1.00
CA ARG A 167 16.80 -1.66 0.00
C ARG A 167 16.15 -3.01 0.30
N ASP A 168 16.94 -3.99 0.77
CA ASP A 168 16.45 -5.35 1.02
C ASP A 168 15.37 -5.42 2.10
N SER A 169 15.26 -4.39 2.93
CA SER A 169 14.27 -4.25 3.98
C SER A 169 13.25 -3.15 3.70
N ARG A 170 13.18 -2.63 2.46
CA ARG A 170 12.17 -1.65 2.04
C ARG A 170 11.26 -2.22 0.98
N GLY A 171 9.95 -2.05 1.21
CA GLY A 171 8.88 -2.38 0.29
C GLY A 171 8.09 -1.15 -0.14
N LEU A 172 7.55 -1.18 -1.35
CA LEU A 172 6.65 -0.16 -1.88
C LEU A 172 5.36 -0.80 -2.37
N ALA A 173 4.24 -0.31 -1.91
CA ALA A 173 2.91 -0.73 -2.37
C ALA A 173 2.04 0.47 -2.69
N GLY A 174 0.96 0.25 -3.41
CA GLY A 174 -0.05 1.27 -3.63
C GLY A 174 -1.22 0.77 -4.43
N HIS A 175 -2.32 1.52 -4.35
CA HIS A 175 -3.57 1.21 -5.03
C HIS A 175 -3.93 2.31 -6.03
N SER A 176 -4.46 1.95 -7.20
CA SER A 176 -4.93 2.89 -8.23
C SER A 176 -3.81 3.84 -8.71
N MET A 177 -3.91 5.16 -8.44
CA MET A 177 -2.81 6.11 -8.66
C MET A 177 -1.54 5.69 -7.89
N GLY A 178 -1.69 5.15 -6.66
CA GLY A 178 -0.58 4.59 -5.91
C GLY A 178 0.00 3.34 -6.55
N GLY A 179 -0.82 2.49 -7.18
CA GLY A 179 -0.37 1.33 -7.96
C GLY A 179 0.45 1.76 -9.19
N TYR A 180 0.00 2.80 -9.89
CA TYR A 180 0.78 3.46 -10.94
C TYR A 180 2.14 3.96 -10.40
N GLY A 181 2.11 4.71 -9.29
CA GLY A 181 3.32 5.20 -8.63
C GLY A 181 4.27 4.08 -8.24
N THR A 182 3.74 2.98 -7.70
CA THR A 182 4.51 1.78 -7.33
C THR A 182 5.25 1.19 -8.53
N LEU A 183 4.56 0.98 -9.65
CA LEU A 183 5.19 0.43 -10.87
C LEU A 183 6.20 1.40 -11.46
N ARG A 184 5.85 2.68 -11.59
CA ARG A 184 6.71 3.69 -12.19
C ARG A 184 7.98 3.92 -11.36
N ILE A 185 7.84 4.10 -10.04
CA ILE A 185 8.97 4.25 -9.13
C ILE A 185 9.79 2.95 -9.09
N GLY A 186 9.13 1.80 -9.04
CA GLY A 186 9.80 0.51 -9.07
C GLY A 186 10.64 0.29 -10.32
N MET A 187 10.18 0.73 -11.49
CA MET A 187 11.00 0.69 -12.72
C MET A 187 12.24 1.56 -12.62
N LYS A 188 12.15 2.73 -11.98
CA LYS A 188 13.20 3.75 -12.02
C LYS A 188 14.19 3.66 -10.85
N HIS A 189 13.77 3.15 -9.71
CA HIS A 189 14.52 3.19 -8.45
C HIS A 189 14.70 1.80 -7.79
N PRO A 190 15.31 0.82 -8.49
CA PRO A 190 15.57 -0.50 -7.92
C PRO A 190 16.59 -0.46 -6.78
N GLU A 191 17.33 0.64 -6.62
CA GLU A 191 18.29 0.86 -5.54
C GLU A 191 17.61 1.22 -4.21
N VAL A 192 16.33 1.63 -4.23
CA VAL A 192 15.60 2.06 -3.03
C VAL A 192 14.78 0.92 -2.42
N TYR A 193 14.07 0.18 -3.25
CA TYR A 193 13.13 -0.87 -2.85
C TYR A 193 13.53 -2.24 -3.39
N SER A 194 13.28 -3.31 -2.63
CA SER A 194 13.53 -4.69 -3.05
C SER A 194 12.28 -5.50 -3.37
N ALA A 195 11.12 -5.04 -2.94
CA ALA A 195 9.84 -5.68 -3.18
C ALA A 195 8.76 -4.62 -3.48
N ILE A 196 7.93 -4.86 -4.49
CA ILE A 196 6.84 -3.96 -4.88
C ILE A 196 5.53 -4.71 -5.04
N TYR A 197 4.41 -4.08 -4.61
CA TYR A 197 3.06 -4.61 -4.76
C TYR A 197 2.11 -3.55 -5.33
N ALA A 198 1.68 -3.72 -6.57
CA ALA A 198 0.84 -2.76 -7.28
C ALA A 198 -0.60 -3.27 -7.40
N MET A 199 -1.55 -2.62 -6.71
CA MET A 199 -2.96 -2.99 -6.65
C MET A 199 -3.77 -2.16 -7.63
N SER A 200 -4.55 -2.80 -8.50
CA SER A 200 -5.52 -2.14 -9.40
C SER A 200 -4.95 -0.86 -10.04
N SER A 201 -3.76 -0.95 -10.62
CA SER A 201 -2.98 0.20 -11.08
C SER A 201 -3.70 0.98 -12.17
N CYS A 202 -3.87 2.29 -12.01
CA CYS A 202 -4.37 3.16 -13.07
C CYS A 202 -3.27 3.53 -14.07
N CYS A 203 -3.67 4.21 -15.12
CA CYS A 203 -2.78 5.01 -15.96
C CYS A 203 -1.63 4.22 -16.63
N LEU A 204 -1.78 2.90 -16.75
CA LEU A 204 -0.75 2.02 -17.31
C LEU A 204 -0.51 2.28 -18.80
N MET A 205 -1.55 2.70 -19.53
CA MET A 205 -1.48 3.16 -20.91
C MET A 205 -2.27 4.44 -21.07
N ASN A 206 -1.60 5.57 -21.23
CA ASN A 206 -2.22 6.86 -21.44
C ASN A 206 -2.00 7.33 -22.87
N ASN A 207 -2.92 6.97 -23.77
CA ASN A 207 -2.98 7.50 -25.12
C ASN A 207 -4.24 8.35 -25.29
N PRO A 208 -4.22 9.65 -24.94
CA PRO A 208 -5.39 10.52 -25.07
C PRO A 208 -5.81 10.75 -26.53
N ALA A 209 -4.94 10.49 -27.50
CA ALA A 209 -5.31 10.56 -28.93
C ALA A 209 -6.20 9.38 -29.37
N ALA A 210 -6.15 8.24 -28.64
CA ALA A 210 -7.03 7.10 -28.90
C ALA A 210 -8.45 7.34 -28.37
N ALA A 211 -8.64 8.29 -27.46
CA ALA A 211 -9.94 8.75 -26.99
C ALA A 211 -10.51 9.76 -27.97
N ARG A 212 -10.91 9.34 -29.18
CA ARG A 212 -11.67 10.22 -30.11
C ARG A 212 -12.94 10.67 -29.39
N PRO A 213 -13.30 11.98 -29.46
CA PRO A 213 -14.64 12.42 -29.11
C PRO A 213 -15.62 11.60 -29.98
N ALA A 214 -16.55 10.92 -29.37
CA ALA A 214 -17.67 10.37 -30.12
C ALA A 214 -18.32 11.54 -30.88
N PRO A 215 -18.63 11.39 -32.18
CA PRO A 215 -19.36 12.42 -32.89
C PRO A 215 -20.64 12.70 -32.12
N SER A 216 -20.95 13.97 -31.88
CA SER A 216 -22.13 14.43 -31.19
C SER A 216 -23.37 13.93 -31.96
N ARG A 217 -23.89 12.77 -31.54
CA ARG A 217 -25.22 12.30 -31.98
C ARG A 217 -26.23 12.73 -30.94
N GLN A 218 -27.20 13.46 -31.39
CA GLN A 218 -28.47 13.69 -30.70
C GLN A 218 -29.07 12.40 -30.12
N PRO A 219 -29.82 12.48 -29.01
CA PRO A 219 -30.26 11.30 -28.28
C PRO A 219 -31.28 10.51 -29.12
N ALA A 220 -30.88 9.31 -29.51
CA ALA A 220 -31.82 8.25 -29.90
C ALA A 220 -31.64 7.12 -28.88
N ALA A 221 -32.78 6.66 -28.36
CA ALA A 221 -32.96 5.66 -27.34
C ALA A 221 -32.27 4.32 -27.70
N THR A 222 -31.79 3.64 -26.64
CA THR A 222 -31.57 2.20 -26.51
C THR A 222 -30.65 1.49 -27.52
N ALA A 223 -29.42 1.16 -27.09
CA ALA A 223 -28.80 -0.12 -27.39
C ALA A 223 -27.57 -0.33 -26.44
N GLU A 224 -27.63 -1.41 -25.68
CA GLU A 224 -26.51 -1.98 -24.94
C GLU A 224 -25.42 -2.46 -25.90
N GLY A 225 -24.14 -2.24 -25.54
CA GLY A 225 -23.05 -2.83 -26.29
C GLY A 225 -21.70 -2.10 -26.15
N SER A 226 -20.85 -2.60 -25.29
CA SER A 226 -19.38 -2.54 -25.23
C SER A 226 -18.66 -1.34 -25.84
N ALA A 227 -18.18 -0.44 -24.96
CA ALA A 227 -17.02 0.39 -25.20
C ALA A 227 -16.21 0.42 -23.90
N GLY A 228 -15.20 -0.45 -23.79
CA GLY A 228 -14.21 -0.46 -22.73
C GLY A 228 -13.32 0.78 -22.82
N GLY A 229 -13.59 1.78 -22.01
CA GLY A 229 -12.80 2.99 -21.93
C GLY A 229 -13.48 4.04 -21.05
N ARG A 230 -13.01 4.24 -19.83
CA ARG A 230 -13.34 5.36 -18.93
C ARG A 230 -14.78 5.50 -18.42
N ARG A 231 -15.50 4.44 -18.13
CA ARG A 231 -16.80 4.53 -17.44
C ARG A 231 -16.72 4.52 -15.89
N GLY A 232 -15.53 4.61 -15.30
CA GLY A 232 -15.36 4.61 -13.84
C GLY A 232 -15.14 5.97 -13.16
N ALA A 233 -14.93 7.06 -13.92
CA ALA A 233 -14.46 8.35 -13.39
C ALA A 233 -15.50 9.47 -13.53
N SER A 234 -16.77 9.25 -13.16
CA SER A 234 -17.84 10.24 -13.35
C SER A 234 -18.36 10.89 -12.06
N GLY A 235 -17.66 10.74 -10.93
CA GLY A 235 -18.02 11.43 -9.68
C GLY A 235 -17.33 12.80 -9.53
N PRO A 236 -17.81 13.67 -8.61
CA PRO A 236 -17.21 14.99 -8.36
C PRO A 236 -15.70 14.94 -8.05
N GLY A 237 -15.20 13.86 -7.46
CA GLY A 237 -13.78 13.67 -7.13
C GLY A 237 -12.86 13.50 -8.34
N PHE A 238 -13.39 13.20 -9.53
CA PHE A 238 -12.61 12.98 -10.76
C PHE A 238 -12.64 14.15 -11.74
N ALA A 239 -13.26 15.27 -11.37
CA ALA A 239 -13.36 16.45 -12.25
C ALA A 239 -12.00 16.99 -12.69
N ASN A 240 -10.97 16.82 -11.86
CA ASN A 240 -9.63 17.36 -12.10
C ASN A 240 -8.61 16.31 -12.61
N VAL A 241 -9.01 15.07 -12.91
CA VAL A 241 -8.04 14.01 -13.27
C VAL A 241 -7.15 14.39 -14.46
N LEU A 242 -7.72 15.00 -15.51
CA LEU A 242 -6.96 15.47 -16.66
C LEU A 242 -5.95 16.59 -16.29
N SER A 243 -6.32 17.45 -15.33
CA SER A 243 -5.42 18.49 -14.83
C SER A 243 -4.28 17.89 -14.02
N ALA A 244 -4.56 16.91 -13.14
CA ALA A 244 -3.52 16.21 -12.38
C ALA A 244 -2.53 15.47 -13.29
N GLU A 245 -3.04 14.73 -14.29
CA GLU A 245 -2.23 14.06 -15.29
C GLU A 245 -1.39 15.06 -16.10
N ALA A 246 -1.99 16.18 -16.53
CA ALA A 246 -1.28 17.21 -17.29
C ALA A 246 -0.23 17.93 -16.46
N ALA A 247 -0.55 18.29 -15.21
CA ALA A 247 0.38 18.92 -14.28
C ALA A 247 1.59 18.02 -13.99
N ALA A 248 1.36 16.70 -13.88
CA ALA A 248 2.42 15.72 -13.65
C ALA A 248 3.25 15.39 -14.90
N TRP A 249 2.61 15.25 -16.10
CA TRP A 249 3.27 14.65 -17.26
C TRP A 249 3.53 15.62 -18.42
N SER A 250 2.84 16.74 -18.45
CA SER A 250 3.06 17.80 -19.46
C SER A 250 3.14 19.19 -18.82
N PRO A 251 4.02 19.37 -17.79
CA PRO A 251 4.20 20.67 -17.16
C PRO A 251 4.66 21.70 -18.17
N ASN A 252 4.17 22.95 -18.01
CA ASN A 252 4.58 24.09 -18.79
C ASN A 252 4.66 25.36 -17.92
N PRO A 253 5.85 25.70 -17.37
CA PRO A 253 6.04 26.90 -16.55
C PRO A 253 5.66 28.21 -17.23
N LYS A 254 5.57 28.21 -18.58
CA LYS A 254 5.22 29.40 -19.40
C LYS A 254 3.71 29.55 -19.60
N ASN A 255 2.88 28.66 -19.03
CA ASN A 255 1.42 28.69 -19.19
C ASN A 255 0.70 28.95 -17.85
N PRO A 256 0.91 30.13 -17.18
CA PRO A 256 0.19 30.47 -15.97
C PRO A 256 -1.32 30.69 -16.25
N PRO A 257 -2.22 30.49 -15.31
CA PRO A 257 -1.98 30.00 -13.93
C PRO A 257 -1.97 28.48 -13.82
N LYS A 258 -2.15 27.74 -14.89
CA LYS A 258 -2.25 26.26 -14.88
C LYS A 258 -0.90 25.57 -14.81
N PHE A 259 0.12 26.17 -15.44
CA PHE A 259 1.49 25.66 -15.56
C PHE A 259 1.60 24.25 -16.19
N PHE A 260 0.62 23.88 -17.01
CA PHE A 260 0.64 22.64 -17.80
C PHE A 260 -0.07 22.81 -19.14
N ASP A 261 0.15 21.87 -20.05
CA ASP A 261 -0.51 21.77 -21.35
C ASP A 261 -1.38 20.50 -21.41
N LEU A 262 -2.55 20.62 -22.06
CA LEU A 262 -3.42 19.48 -22.31
C LEU A 262 -3.07 18.80 -23.65
N PRO A 263 -3.28 17.46 -23.76
CA PRO A 263 -3.07 16.71 -25.00
C PRO A 263 -4.00 17.14 -26.15
N THR A 264 -5.11 17.79 -25.81
CA THR A 264 -6.07 18.33 -26.78
C THR A 264 -6.42 19.76 -26.38
N GLU A 265 -6.35 20.68 -27.31
CA GLU A 265 -6.71 22.07 -27.13
C GLU A 265 -7.65 22.51 -28.26
N ASN A 266 -8.82 23.10 -27.93
CA ASN A 266 -9.85 23.48 -28.88
C ASN A 266 -10.24 22.37 -29.87
N GLY A 267 -10.27 21.11 -29.41
CA GLY A 267 -10.58 19.94 -30.24
C GLY A 267 -9.43 19.44 -31.12
N VAL A 268 -8.28 20.10 -31.09
CA VAL A 268 -7.08 19.73 -31.86
C VAL A 268 -6.13 18.93 -30.96
N VAL A 269 -5.71 17.76 -31.43
CA VAL A 269 -4.74 16.92 -30.73
C VAL A 269 -3.35 17.56 -30.87
N ARG A 270 -2.60 17.61 -29.80
CA ARG A 270 -1.21 18.09 -29.69
C ARG A 270 -0.26 16.90 -29.57
N PRO A 271 0.32 16.43 -30.69
CA PRO A 271 1.11 15.18 -30.69
C PRO A 271 2.30 15.21 -29.74
N GLU A 272 2.95 16.37 -29.58
CA GLU A 272 4.08 16.56 -28.68
C GLU A 272 3.70 16.42 -27.19
N ILE A 273 2.46 16.77 -26.83
CA ILE A 273 1.93 16.58 -25.47
C ILE A 273 1.50 15.13 -25.27
N VAL A 274 0.84 14.54 -26.26
CA VAL A 274 0.48 13.10 -26.25
C VAL A 274 1.72 12.24 -26.05
N ALA A 275 2.84 12.57 -26.73
CA ALA A 275 4.09 11.83 -26.57
C ALA A 275 4.63 11.88 -25.13
N LYS A 276 4.52 13.03 -24.44
CA LYS A 276 4.89 13.14 -23.02
C LYS A 276 4.05 12.23 -22.13
N TRP A 277 2.75 12.14 -22.38
CA TRP A 277 1.84 11.30 -21.63
C TRP A 277 2.14 9.80 -21.85
N ILE A 278 2.39 9.41 -23.08
CA ILE A 278 2.78 8.04 -23.42
C ILE A 278 4.11 7.69 -22.74
N ALA A 279 5.09 8.59 -22.73
CA ALA A 279 6.38 8.38 -22.07
C ALA A 279 6.30 8.20 -20.55
N ASN A 280 5.20 8.64 -19.92
CA ASN A 280 4.92 8.41 -18.50
C ASN A 280 4.00 7.18 -18.23
N SER A 281 3.66 6.42 -19.26
CA SER A 281 2.81 5.23 -19.15
C SER A 281 3.67 3.99 -18.87
N PRO A 282 3.45 3.24 -17.78
CA PRO A 282 4.23 2.04 -17.45
C PRO A 282 4.33 1.02 -18.58
N LEU A 283 3.27 0.79 -19.35
CA LEU A 283 3.28 -0.11 -20.51
C LEU A 283 4.19 0.35 -21.65
N ALA A 284 4.40 1.66 -21.79
CA ALA A 284 5.34 2.21 -22.78
C ALA A 284 6.79 2.26 -22.23
N MET A 285 6.93 2.27 -20.90
CA MET A 285 8.23 2.33 -20.22
C MET A 285 8.90 0.98 -20.06
N VAL A 286 8.11 -0.07 -19.83
CA VAL A 286 8.57 -1.34 -19.24
C VAL A 286 9.75 -1.98 -19.99
N ASP A 287 9.78 -1.92 -21.32
CA ASP A 287 10.85 -2.52 -22.13
C ASP A 287 12.24 -1.92 -21.78
N GLN A 288 12.29 -0.64 -21.44
CA GLN A 288 13.54 0.06 -21.10
C GLN A 288 14.04 -0.26 -19.69
N TYR A 289 13.15 -0.71 -18.80
CA TYR A 289 13.44 -0.92 -17.38
C TYR A 289 13.53 -2.40 -16.96
N VAL A 290 13.58 -3.33 -17.93
CA VAL A 290 13.77 -4.77 -17.63
C VAL A 290 15.00 -5.03 -16.75
N PRO A 291 16.18 -4.41 -16.97
CA PRO A 291 17.34 -4.63 -16.10
C PRO A 291 17.09 -4.17 -14.66
N ASN A 292 16.29 -3.13 -14.46
CA ASN A 292 15.93 -2.63 -13.14
C ASN A 292 14.93 -3.56 -12.45
N LEU A 293 13.89 -3.97 -13.17
CA LEU A 293 12.86 -4.88 -12.65
C LEU A 293 13.45 -6.24 -12.25
N ASN A 294 14.44 -6.73 -12.97
CA ASN A 294 15.14 -7.98 -12.63
C ASN A 294 16.01 -7.92 -11.36
N GLN A 295 16.16 -6.74 -10.74
CA GLN A 295 16.85 -6.58 -9.46
C GLN A 295 15.90 -6.78 -8.26
N TYR A 296 14.58 -6.83 -8.48
CA TYR A 296 13.61 -7.01 -7.39
C TYR A 296 13.62 -8.44 -6.86
N HIS A 297 13.52 -8.58 -5.55
CA HIS A 297 13.30 -9.89 -4.92
C HIS A 297 11.90 -10.40 -5.22
N SER A 298 10.92 -9.50 -5.24
CA SER A 298 9.53 -9.86 -5.52
C SER A 298 8.76 -8.69 -6.14
N ILE A 299 7.99 -9.00 -7.17
CA ILE A 299 7.04 -8.10 -7.80
C ILE A 299 5.68 -8.77 -7.78
N MET A 300 4.68 -8.10 -7.21
CA MET A 300 3.30 -8.55 -7.19
C MET A 300 2.37 -7.49 -7.77
N MET A 301 1.39 -7.95 -8.53
CA MET A 301 0.31 -7.12 -9.04
C MET A 301 -1.02 -7.82 -8.86
N ASP A 302 -2.09 -7.07 -8.64
CA ASP A 302 -3.44 -7.61 -8.66
C ASP A 302 -4.47 -6.65 -9.23
N VAL A 303 -5.64 -7.19 -9.61
CA VAL A 303 -6.78 -6.39 -10.06
C VAL A 303 -8.09 -7.14 -9.90
N GLY A 304 -9.16 -6.44 -9.55
CA GLY A 304 -10.53 -6.98 -9.56
C GLY A 304 -11.01 -7.31 -10.97
N LEU A 305 -11.75 -8.40 -11.13
CA LEU A 305 -12.32 -8.80 -12.43
C LEU A 305 -13.36 -7.81 -12.95
N GLU A 306 -14.07 -7.14 -12.03
CA GLU A 306 -15.09 -6.13 -12.35
C GLU A 306 -14.51 -4.70 -12.39
N ASP A 307 -13.19 -4.56 -12.13
CA ASP A 307 -12.49 -3.28 -12.21
C ASP A 307 -12.35 -2.82 -13.66
N GLY A 308 -12.71 -1.57 -13.93
CA GLY A 308 -12.50 -0.94 -15.25
C GLY A 308 -11.04 -0.90 -15.70
N LEU A 309 -10.09 -1.11 -14.78
CA LEU A 309 -8.64 -1.16 -15.03
C LEU A 309 -8.13 -2.59 -15.29
N ALA A 310 -8.99 -3.62 -15.22
CA ALA A 310 -8.58 -5.01 -15.37
C ALA A 310 -7.84 -5.28 -16.69
N ALA A 311 -8.29 -4.70 -17.79
CA ALA A 311 -7.69 -4.91 -19.10
C ALA A 311 -6.24 -4.41 -19.17
N SER A 312 -5.95 -3.21 -18.65
CA SER A 312 -4.60 -2.64 -18.66
C SER A 312 -3.64 -3.34 -17.68
N ASN A 313 -4.15 -3.80 -16.53
CA ASN A 313 -3.35 -4.57 -15.58
C ASN A 313 -2.99 -5.96 -16.14
N LYS A 314 -3.93 -6.65 -16.81
CA LYS A 314 -3.66 -7.90 -17.54
C LYS A 314 -2.67 -7.70 -18.70
N GLU A 315 -2.69 -6.55 -19.36
CA GLU A 315 -1.70 -6.23 -20.40
C GLU A 315 -0.31 -6.00 -19.80
N MET A 316 -0.23 -5.39 -18.62
CA MET A 316 1.05 -5.24 -17.90
C MET A 316 1.64 -6.59 -17.50
N ASP A 317 0.82 -7.50 -16.97
CA ASP A 317 1.19 -8.88 -16.69
C ASP A 317 1.75 -9.59 -17.94
N ARG A 318 1.02 -9.54 -19.07
CA ARG A 318 1.50 -10.11 -20.34
C ARG A 318 2.82 -9.49 -20.80
N SER A 319 2.98 -8.18 -20.63
CA SER A 319 4.22 -7.48 -21.02
C SER A 319 5.41 -7.91 -20.15
N LEU A 320 5.24 -8.00 -18.84
CA LEU A 320 6.27 -8.50 -17.92
C LEU A 320 6.65 -9.96 -18.24
N THR A 321 5.65 -10.82 -18.48
CA THR A 321 5.85 -12.22 -18.87
C THR A 321 6.63 -12.33 -20.18
N ARG A 322 6.24 -11.58 -21.22
CA ARG A 322 6.92 -11.54 -22.52
C ARG A 322 8.37 -11.11 -22.41
N LEU A 323 8.66 -10.19 -21.49
CA LEU A 323 10.00 -9.64 -21.24
C LEU A 323 10.84 -10.51 -20.28
N GLY A 324 10.30 -11.59 -19.76
CA GLY A 324 10.99 -12.48 -18.83
C GLY A 324 11.22 -11.91 -17.44
N VAL A 325 10.46 -10.89 -17.05
CA VAL A 325 10.51 -10.31 -15.70
C VAL A 325 9.73 -11.21 -14.74
N MET A 326 10.39 -11.70 -13.71
CA MET A 326 9.75 -12.52 -12.68
C MET A 326 8.79 -11.69 -11.84
N HIS A 327 7.53 -12.09 -11.84
CA HIS A 327 6.46 -11.43 -11.09
C HIS A 327 5.32 -12.39 -10.79
N THR A 328 4.43 -12.00 -9.91
CA THR A 328 3.17 -12.66 -9.63
C THR A 328 2.02 -11.73 -9.98
N PHE A 329 1.00 -12.26 -10.65
CA PHE A 329 -0.22 -11.51 -10.95
C PHE A 329 -1.45 -12.29 -10.53
N GLU A 330 -2.36 -11.65 -9.79
CA GLU A 330 -3.63 -12.23 -9.36
C GLU A 330 -4.82 -11.43 -9.86
N THR A 331 -5.90 -12.13 -10.19
CA THR A 331 -7.22 -11.51 -10.36
C THR A 331 -8.17 -12.04 -9.29
N TYR A 332 -9.11 -11.22 -8.86
CA TYR A 332 -10.09 -11.59 -7.84
C TYR A 332 -11.48 -11.06 -8.17
N GLU A 333 -12.51 -11.71 -7.62
CA GLU A 333 -13.89 -11.22 -7.71
C GLU A 333 -14.01 -9.90 -6.94
N GLY A 334 -14.26 -8.81 -7.65
CA GLY A 334 -14.39 -7.48 -7.06
C GLY A 334 -14.17 -6.34 -8.05
N ASP A 335 -14.60 -5.15 -7.62
CA ASP A 335 -14.43 -3.89 -8.34
C ASP A 335 -13.15 -3.16 -7.90
N HIS A 336 -13.04 -1.90 -8.32
CA HIS A 336 -11.88 -1.07 -8.05
C HIS A 336 -11.59 -0.85 -6.55
N THR A 337 -12.58 -0.96 -5.66
CA THR A 337 -12.45 -0.50 -4.26
C THR A 337 -12.95 -1.48 -3.21
N ASN A 338 -13.87 -2.37 -3.56
CA ASN A 338 -14.61 -3.17 -2.59
C ASN A 338 -13.77 -4.23 -1.85
N ARG A 339 -12.58 -4.57 -2.37
CA ARG A 339 -11.67 -5.56 -1.77
C ARG A 339 -10.34 -4.98 -1.28
N VAL A 340 -10.14 -3.66 -1.33
CA VAL A 340 -8.86 -3.03 -0.94
C VAL A 340 -8.41 -3.44 0.46
N LYS A 341 -9.31 -3.40 1.46
CA LYS A 341 -9.01 -3.84 2.83
C LYS A 341 -8.65 -5.32 2.90
N GLU A 342 -9.44 -6.17 2.27
CA GLU A 342 -9.21 -7.62 2.26
C GLU A 342 -7.87 -7.95 1.59
N ARG A 343 -7.57 -7.33 0.44
CA ARG A 343 -6.30 -7.52 -0.27
C ARG A 343 -5.13 -7.03 0.56
N PHE A 344 -5.27 -5.87 1.22
CA PHE A 344 -4.25 -5.37 2.14
C PHE A 344 -3.95 -6.39 3.25
N GLU A 345 -5.00 -6.92 3.91
CA GLU A 345 -4.89 -7.88 5.00
C GLU A 345 -4.31 -9.23 4.54
N THR A 346 -4.84 -9.79 3.44
CA THR A 346 -4.60 -11.19 3.06
C THR A 346 -3.51 -11.39 2.02
N ARG A 347 -3.03 -10.31 1.38
CA ARG A 347 -2.03 -10.37 0.32
C ARG A 347 -0.88 -9.40 0.55
N VAL A 348 -1.15 -8.10 0.72
CA VAL A 348 -0.08 -7.08 0.83
C VAL A 348 0.79 -7.32 2.05
N LEU A 349 0.18 -7.45 3.24
CA LEU A 349 0.96 -7.68 4.48
C LEU A 349 1.75 -8.99 4.44
N PRO A 350 1.16 -10.17 4.06
CA PRO A 350 1.91 -11.41 3.92
C PRO A 350 3.03 -11.32 2.88
N PHE A 351 2.78 -10.71 1.72
CA PHE A 351 3.78 -10.53 0.68
C PHE A 351 5.05 -9.85 1.21
N PHE A 352 4.93 -8.74 1.92
CA PHE A 352 6.10 -8.06 2.48
C PHE A 352 6.73 -8.82 3.64
N SER A 353 5.95 -9.54 4.44
CA SER A 353 6.47 -10.42 5.48
C SER A 353 7.40 -11.51 4.92
N GLU A 354 7.13 -11.99 3.71
CA GLU A 354 7.92 -13.03 3.04
C GLU A 354 9.08 -12.45 2.21
N SER A 355 8.88 -11.28 1.59
CA SER A 355 9.80 -10.73 0.59
C SER A 355 10.90 -9.85 1.17
N LEU A 356 10.69 -9.24 2.35
CA LEU A 356 11.67 -8.32 2.93
C LEU A 356 12.68 -9.03 3.83
N LYS A 357 13.88 -8.46 3.92
CA LYS A 357 14.92 -8.90 4.84
C LYS A 357 14.65 -8.32 6.24
N PHE A 358 14.58 -9.21 7.23
CA PHE A 358 14.41 -8.88 8.63
C PHE A 358 15.74 -9.02 9.39
N GLN A 359 15.87 -8.34 10.53
CA GLN A 359 16.95 -8.60 11.46
C GLN A 359 16.87 -10.05 11.91
N ALA A 360 18.01 -10.75 11.95
CA ALA A 360 18.07 -12.10 12.51
C ALA A 360 17.60 -12.04 13.97
N GLU A 361 16.69 -12.92 14.34
CA GLU A 361 16.34 -13.11 15.75
C GLU A 361 17.62 -13.53 16.47
N GLN A 362 17.99 -12.79 17.52
CA GLN A 362 19.05 -13.27 18.41
C GLN A 362 18.49 -14.53 19.07
N ALA A 363 19.10 -15.69 18.76
CA ALA A 363 18.78 -16.91 19.46
C ALA A 363 18.97 -16.61 20.96
N GLU A 364 17.89 -16.65 21.73
CA GLU A 364 17.98 -16.60 23.18
C GLU A 364 18.84 -17.79 23.61
N LEU A 365 20.10 -17.51 23.91
CA LEU A 365 20.98 -18.44 24.61
C LEU A 365 20.48 -18.51 26.07
N HIS A 366 19.56 -19.44 26.34
CA HIS A 366 19.23 -19.89 27.67
C HIS A 366 20.11 -21.05 28.11
#